data_cdb371dc10f91a557e0d97be9d44168f
#
_entry.id   cdb371dc10f91a557e0d97be9d44168f
#
_cell.length_a   1.000
_cell.length_b   1.000
_cell.length_c   1.000
_cell.angle_alpha   90.00
_cell.angle_beta   90.00
_cell.angle_gamma   90.00
#
_symmetry.space_group_name_H-M   'P 1'
#
loop_
_entity.id
_entity.type
_entity.pdbx_description
1 polymer ?
#
loop_
_entity_poly.entity_id
_entity_poly.type
_entity_poly.pdbx_seq_one_letter_code
_entity_poly.pdbx_strand_id
1 'polypeptide(L)'
;MTGIVDVGGGLRGIYGAGIFDYCMEQGIHFDYCIGVSAGSANVCSYIAGQKGRNYQFYTDYSFRKEYMSVKNLFQKGSYINMDYIYGELSNTGGENPLDYKKIEESDVELRVVATNAVTGKPVYFDKTDMCQDNYSIMKASCCIPLVCKPYRIKGVPYYDGGLSDPVPVQKALDDGCDKVVVILTKPIDTIRVAKKDAFPARVLKRKYPKSGEDLACRYKTYNNCLLYTSPSPRD
;
A
#
# COMPACT_ATOMS: atom_id res chain seq x y z
N MET A 1 -14.90 14.72 8.24
CA MET A 1 -14.36 13.36 8.51
C MET A 1 -12.88 13.45 8.89
N THR A 2 -12.46 12.61 9.82
CA THR A 2 -11.02 12.47 10.14
C THR A 2 -10.46 11.26 9.40
N GLY A 3 -9.50 11.52 8.52
CA GLY A 3 -8.86 10.48 7.71
C GLY A 3 -7.46 10.11 8.20
N ILE A 4 -7.01 8.90 7.83
CA ILE A 4 -5.63 8.47 8.00
C ILE A 4 -5.05 7.90 6.70
N VAL A 5 -3.83 8.31 6.39
CA VAL A 5 -3.05 7.85 5.22
C VAL A 5 -1.86 7.05 5.71
N ASP A 6 -1.71 5.80 5.29
CA ASP A 6 -0.48 5.03 5.48
C ASP A 6 0.23 4.84 4.13
N VAL A 7 1.39 5.46 3.99
CA VAL A 7 2.18 5.42 2.74
C VAL A 7 2.94 4.10 2.53
N GLY A 8 2.89 3.19 3.50
CA GLY A 8 3.57 1.90 3.44
C GLY A 8 5.08 2.02 3.34
N GLY A 9 5.69 1.23 2.47
CA GLY A 9 7.14 1.24 2.24
C GLY A 9 7.83 -0.10 2.46
N GLY A 10 7.18 -1.19 2.08
CA GLY A 10 7.65 -2.56 2.27
C GLY A 10 7.79 -2.89 3.77
N LEU A 11 8.92 -3.46 4.20
CA LEU A 11 9.13 -3.84 5.60
C LEU A 11 9.13 -2.66 6.58
N ARG A 12 9.35 -1.42 6.11
CA ARG A 12 9.17 -0.24 6.98
C ARG A 12 7.72 0.02 7.38
N GLY A 13 6.76 -0.63 6.74
CA GLY A 13 5.35 -0.62 7.13
C GLY A 13 5.10 -1.10 8.56
N ILE A 14 6.05 -1.78 9.20
CA ILE A 14 5.99 -2.13 10.62
C ILE A 14 5.79 -0.90 11.51
N TYR A 15 6.31 0.26 11.11
CA TYR A 15 6.08 1.53 11.82
C TYR A 15 4.58 1.91 11.80
N GLY A 16 3.94 1.81 10.63
CA GLY A 16 2.49 2.02 10.51
C GLY A 16 1.69 1.00 11.31
N ALA A 17 2.09 -0.27 11.29
CA ALA A 17 1.45 -1.32 12.08
C ALA A 17 1.46 -0.97 13.58
N GLY A 18 2.59 -0.51 14.12
CA GLY A 18 2.69 -0.08 15.52
C GLY A 18 1.80 1.12 15.85
N ILE A 19 1.68 2.10 14.93
CA ILE A 19 0.77 3.23 15.11
C ILE A 19 -0.68 2.76 15.15
N PHE A 20 -1.10 1.88 14.24
CA PHE A 20 -2.47 1.36 14.23
C PHE A 20 -2.77 0.49 15.47
N ASP A 21 -1.81 -0.32 15.91
CA ASP A 21 -1.97 -1.10 17.14
C ASP A 21 -2.16 -0.18 18.35
N TYR A 22 -1.39 0.93 18.45
CA TYR A 22 -1.57 1.94 19.47
C TYR A 22 -2.92 2.65 19.37
N CYS A 23 -3.36 3.00 18.16
CA CYS A 23 -4.68 3.61 17.97
C CYS A 23 -5.79 2.69 18.47
N MET A 24 -5.71 1.38 18.16
CA MET A 24 -6.68 0.40 18.68
C MET A 24 -6.65 0.30 20.22
N GLU A 25 -5.47 0.34 20.84
CA GLU A 25 -5.32 0.33 22.30
C GLU A 25 -5.93 1.55 22.98
N GLN A 26 -5.79 2.72 22.35
CA GLN A 26 -6.26 3.99 22.89
C GLN A 26 -7.69 4.35 22.48
N GLY A 27 -8.37 3.48 21.70
CA GLY A 27 -9.71 3.77 21.18
C GLY A 27 -9.75 4.96 20.22
N ILE A 28 -8.65 5.22 19.51
CA ILE A 28 -8.58 6.28 18.49
C ILE A 28 -9.18 5.74 17.20
N HIS A 29 -10.20 6.42 16.68
CA HIS A 29 -10.95 6.02 15.49
C HIS A 29 -10.78 7.03 14.36
N PHE A 30 -10.79 6.52 13.12
CA PHE A 30 -10.79 7.29 11.89
C PHE A 30 -12.02 6.93 11.06
N ASP A 31 -12.62 7.94 10.43
CA ASP A 31 -13.78 7.76 9.55
C ASP A 31 -13.36 7.24 8.17
N TYR A 32 -12.11 7.52 7.77
CA TYR A 32 -11.56 7.24 6.46
C TYR A 32 -10.12 6.72 6.57
N CYS A 33 -9.83 5.62 5.91
CA CYS A 33 -8.51 4.99 5.90
C CYS A 33 -8.04 4.76 4.45
N ILE A 34 -6.88 5.29 4.09
CA ILE A 34 -6.27 5.06 2.79
C ILE A 34 -4.87 4.49 2.93
N GLY A 35 -4.61 3.36 2.26
CA GLY A 35 -3.34 2.65 2.31
C GLY A 35 -2.66 2.50 0.96
N VAL A 36 -1.34 2.66 0.95
CA VAL A 36 -0.48 2.49 -0.23
C VAL A 36 0.50 1.36 0.05
N SER A 37 0.62 0.39 -0.86
CA SER A 37 1.59 -0.72 -0.70
C SER A 37 1.35 -1.47 0.62
N ALA A 38 2.38 -1.69 1.44
CA ALA A 38 2.27 -2.29 2.76
C ALA A 38 1.26 -1.58 3.68
N GLY A 39 1.01 -0.28 3.48
CA GLY A 39 0.00 0.49 4.19
C GLY A 39 -1.42 -0.02 3.95
N SER A 40 -1.70 -0.62 2.80
CA SER A 40 -3.01 -1.24 2.54
C SER A 40 -3.32 -2.39 3.50
N ALA A 41 -2.32 -3.19 3.86
CA ALA A 41 -2.48 -4.25 4.85
C ALA A 41 -2.69 -3.69 6.27
N ASN A 42 -1.99 -2.60 6.60
CA ASN A 42 -2.11 -1.96 7.90
C ASN A 42 -3.51 -1.39 8.12
N VAL A 43 -4.04 -0.63 7.15
CA VAL A 43 -5.39 -0.06 7.26
C VAL A 43 -6.47 -1.14 7.27
N CYS A 44 -6.33 -2.21 6.48
CA CYS A 44 -7.29 -3.32 6.50
C CYS A 44 -7.32 -4.03 7.85
N SER A 45 -6.15 -4.30 8.46
CA SER A 45 -6.08 -4.94 9.78
C SER A 45 -6.61 -4.04 10.89
N TYR A 46 -6.39 -2.72 10.78
CA TYR A 46 -6.94 -1.74 11.71
C TYR A 46 -8.48 -1.71 11.64
N ILE A 47 -9.06 -1.60 10.44
CA ILE A 47 -10.52 -1.62 10.26
C ILE A 47 -11.12 -2.94 10.75
N ALA A 48 -10.43 -4.06 10.54
CA ALA A 48 -10.83 -5.36 11.07
C ALA A 48 -10.67 -5.51 12.60
N GLY A 49 -10.07 -4.52 13.29
CA GLY A 49 -9.80 -4.59 14.73
C GLY A 49 -8.79 -5.67 15.11
N GLN A 50 -7.92 -6.06 14.18
CA GLN A 50 -6.95 -7.16 14.38
C GLN A 50 -5.60 -6.64 14.85
N LYS A 51 -5.54 -6.19 16.10
CA LYS A 51 -4.30 -5.76 16.75
C LYS A 51 -3.22 -6.84 16.70
N GLY A 52 -1.99 -6.44 16.43
CA GLY A 52 -0.82 -7.32 16.37
C GLY A 52 -0.71 -8.15 15.09
N ARG A 53 -1.76 -8.23 14.26
CA ARG A 53 -1.76 -9.03 13.04
C ARG A 53 -0.62 -8.68 12.09
N ASN A 54 -0.45 -7.40 11.81
CA ASN A 54 0.62 -6.95 10.92
C ASN A 54 1.99 -6.98 11.59
N TYR A 55 2.08 -6.72 12.90
CA TYR A 55 3.31 -6.88 13.64
C TYR A 55 3.84 -8.31 13.49
N GLN A 56 2.98 -9.32 13.70
CA GLN A 56 3.34 -10.73 13.51
C GLN A 56 3.81 -11.02 12.07
N PHE A 57 3.18 -10.40 11.06
CA PHE A 57 3.67 -10.52 9.69
C PHE A 57 5.12 -10.05 9.56
N TYR A 58 5.45 -8.87 10.09
CA TYR A 58 6.79 -8.30 9.97
C TYR A 58 7.84 -9.04 10.78
N THR A 59 7.49 -9.60 11.95
CA THR A 59 8.44 -10.31 12.83
C THR A 59 8.64 -11.78 12.47
N ASP A 60 7.61 -12.45 11.95
CA ASP A 60 7.64 -13.90 11.76
C ASP A 60 7.61 -14.29 10.28
N TYR A 61 6.61 -13.79 9.53
CA TYR A 61 6.37 -14.28 8.17
C TYR A 61 7.26 -13.60 7.13
N SER A 62 7.71 -12.37 7.37
CA SER A 62 8.51 -11.60 6.40
C SER A 62 9.90 -12.20 6.15
N PHE A 63 10.39 -13.07 7.03
CA PHE A 63 11.67 -13.77 6.90
C PHE A 63 11.57 -15.11 6.17
N ARG A 64 10.35 -15.57 5.88
CA ARG A 64 10.14 -16.85 5.21
C ARG A 64 10.53 -16.79 3.72
N LYS A 65 11.12 -17.86 3.20
CA LYS A 65 11.54 -17.99 1.80
C LYS A 65 10.35 -18.02 0.83
N GLU A 66 9.18 -18.40 1.32
CA GLU A 66 7.91 -18.38 0.60
C GLU A 66 7.50 -16.94 0.25
N TYR A 67 7.84 -15.97 1.12
CA TYR A 67 7.56 -14.55 0.90
C TYR A 67 8.49 -13.95 -0.14
N MET A 68 9.81 -13.99 0.11
CA MET A 68 10.81 -13.37 -0.77
C MET A 68 11.94 -14.34 -1.05
N SER A 69 12.13 -14.72 -2.32
CA SER A 69 13.25 -15.57 -2.72
C SER A 69 13.56 -15.50 -4.20
N VAL A 70 14.80 -15.83 -4.55
CA VAL A 70 15.24 -16.01 -5.94
C VAL A 70 14.46 -17.16 -6.59
N LYS A 71 14.07 -18.19 -5.83
CA LYS A 71 13.22 -19.28 -6.31
C LYS A 71 11.87 -18.77 -6.82
N ASN A 72 11.24 -17.84 -6.10
CA ASN A 72 9.99 -17.20 -6.54
C ASN A 72 10.18 -16.47 -7.87
N LEU A 73 11.32 -15.77 -8.04
CA LEU A 73 11.63 -15.07 -9.27
C LEU A 73 11.68 -16.01 -10.48
N PHE A 74 12.35 -17.16 -10.35
CA PHE A 74 12.42 -18.15 -11.42
C PHE A 74 11.10 -18.88 -11.65
N GLN A 75 10.40 -19.28 -10.62
CA GLN A 75 9.18 -20.08 -10.74
C GLN A 75 7.93 -19.25 -11.04
N LYS A 76 7.79 -18.08 -10.42
CA LYS A 76 6.59 -17.22 -10.50
C LYS A 76 6.84 -15.94 -11.30
N GLY A 77 8.13 -15.62 -11.59
CA GLY A 77 8.56 -14.39 -12.26
C GLY A 77 8.37 -13.14 -11.39
N SER A 78 8.29 -13.31 -10.09
CA SER A 78 8.22 -12.26 -9.07
C SER A 78 9.10 -12.66 -7.90
N TYR A 79 9.96 -11.76 -7.42
CA TYR A 79 10.80 -12.01 -6.26
C TYR A 79 9.97 -12.08 -4.97
N ILE A 80 8.94 -11.21 -4.88
CA ILE A 80 7.97 -11.20 -3.77
C ILE A 80 6.73 -11.97 -4.20
N ASN A 81 6.30 -12.91 -3.37
CA ASN A 81 5.12 -13.73 -3.61
C ASN A 81 3.89 -13.14 -2.90
N MET A 82 3.11 -12.36 -3.65
CA MET A 82 1.89 -11.74 -3.14
C MET A 82 0.79 -12.77 -2.81
N ASP A 83 0.79 -13.92 -3.50
CA ASP A 83 -0.18 -14.99 -3.23
C ASP A 83 0.11 -15.69 -1.91
N TYR A 84 1.37 -15.75 -1.48
CA TYR A 84 1.71 -16.23 -0.16
C TYR A 84 1.13 -15.33 0.93
N ILE A 85 1.33 -14.00 0.81
CA ILE A 85 0.89 -13.05 1.85
C ILE A 85 -0.63 -12.93 1.88
N TYR A 86 -1.21 -12.54 0.72
CA TYR A 86 -2.63 -12.19 0.59
C TYR A 86 -3.47 -13.33 0.00
N GLY A 87 -2.99 -14.53 0.09
CA GLY A 87 -3.63 -15.78 -0.26
C GLY A 87 -3.41 -16.79 0.88
N GLU A 88 -2.25 -17.48 0.87
CA GLU A 88 -2.00 -18.58 1.80
C GLU A 88 -2.06 -18.16 3.28
N LEU A 89 -1.44 -17.03 3.67
CA LEU A 89 -1.45 -16.55 5.06
C LEU A 89 -2.78 -15.88 5.44
N SER A 90 -3.35 -15.05 4.55
CA SER A 90 -4.47 -14.17 4.90
C SER A 90 -5.85 -14.77 4.65
N ASN A 91 -5.94 -15.88 3.91
CA ASN A 91 -7.21 -16.54 3.65
C ASN A 91 -7.71 -17.31 4.88
N THR A 92 -8.99 -17.66 4.87
CA THR A 92 -9.61 -18.52 5.88
C THR A 92 -8.81 -19.82 6.03
N GLY A 93 -8.44 -20.14 7.26
CA GLY A 93 -7.59 -21.31 7.56
C GLY A 93 -6.09 -21.09 7.35
N GLY A 94 -5.66 -19.90 6.89
CA GLY A 94 -4.25 -19.52 6.88
C GLY A 94 -3.72 -19.21 8.29
N GLU A 95 -2.40 -19.05 8.40
CA GLU A 95 -1.76 -18.80 9.70
C GLU A 95 -2.03 -17.37 10.25
N ASN A 96 -2.44 -16.43 9.37
CA ASN A 96 -2.66 -15.03 9.74
C ASN A 96 -3.90 -14.47 8.99
N PRO A 97 -5.11 -15.04 9.20
CA PRO A 97 -6.28 -14.72 8.41
C PRO A 97 -6.72 -13.26 8.60
N LEU A 98 -7.20 -12.65 7.53
CA LEU A 98 -7.83 -11.33 7.57
C LEU A 98 -9.34 -11.49 7.74
N ASP A 99 -9.90 -10.86 8.76
CA ASP A 99 -11.34 -10.84 9.03
C ASP A 99 -12.02 -9.81 8.13
N TYR A 100 -12.30 -10.22 6.89
CA TYR A 100 -12.97 -9.36 5.92
C TYR A 100 -14.37 -8.95 6.36
N LYS A 101 -15.08 -9.84 7.07
CA LYS A 101 -16.44 -9.54 7.54
C LYS A 101 -16.48 -8.26 8.37
N LYS A 102 -15.52 -8.06 9.25
CA LYS A 102 -15.41 -6.81 10.04
C LYS A 102 -15.12 -5.59 9.17
N ILE A 103 -14.34 -5.75 8.07
CA ILE A 103 -14.10 -4.66 7.13
C ILE A 103 -15.39 -4.30 6.38
N GLU A 104 -16.12 -5.32 5.93
CA GLU A 104 -17.39 -5.16 5.20
C GLU A 104 -18.46 -4.47 6.06
N GLU A 105 -18.60 -4.89 7.33
CA GLU A 105 -19.58 -4.36 8.28
C GLU A 105 -19.18 -3.00 8.89
N SER A 106 -17.94 -2.55 8.71
CA SER A 106 -17.45 -1.29 9.25
C SER A 106 -18.01 -0.08 8.49
N ASP A 107 -18.33 0.99 9.22
CA ASP A 107 -18.70 2.29 8.64
C ASP A 107 -17.48 3.07 8.11
N VAL A 108 -16.26 2.63 8.42
CA VAL A 108 -15.03 3.28 7.95
C VAL A 108 -14.90 3.16 6.44
N GLU A 109 -14.66 4.28 5.78
CA GLU A 109 -14.32 4.28 4.36
C GLU A 109 -12.90 3.78 4.12
N LEU A 110 -12.76 2.76 3.28
CA LEU A 110 -11.46 2.19 2.89
C LEU A 110 -11.10 2.64 1.48
N ARG A 111 -9.84 3.06 1.28
CA ARG A 111 -9.22 3.17 -0.03
C ARG A 111 -7.89 2.43 -0.06
N VAL A 112 -7.68 1.64 -1.11
CA VAL A 112 -6.42 0.95 -1.42
C VAL A 112 -5.90 1.48 -2.74
N VAL A 113 -4.71 2.06 -2.72
CA VAL A 113 -4.13 2.71 -3.90
C VAL A 113 -3.32 1.71 -4.72
N ALA A 114 -3.61 1.62 -6.02
CA ALA A 114 -2.78 0.92 -6.98
C ALA A 114 -2.55 1.79 -8.23
N THR A 115 -1.57 1.44 -9.05
CA THR A 115 -1.28 2.13 -10.30
C THR A 115 -1.71 1.25 -11.48
N ASN A 116 -2.59 1.74 -12.34
CA ASN A 116 -2.88 1.06 -13.61
C ASN A 116 -1.61 1.03 -14.47
N ALA A 117 -1.08 -0.16 -14.74
CA ALA A 117 0.21 -0.31 -15.39
C ALA A 117 0.23 0.26 -16.82
N VAL A 118 -0.90 0.27 -17.53
CA VAL A 118 -1.01 0.75 -18.91
C VAL A 118 -1.09 2.27 -18.97
N THR A 119 -1.93 2.87 -18.12
CA THR A 119 -2.21 4.32 -18.16
C THR A 119 -1.30 5.14 -17.26
N GLY A 120 -0.62 4.51 -16.28
CA GLY A 120 0.15 5.19 -15.24
C GLY A 120 -0.71 5.86 -14.16
N LYS A 121 -2.02 5.91 -14.33
CA LYS A 121 -2.91 6.64 -13.41
C LYS A 121 -3.14 5.87 -12.12
N PRO A 122 -3.30 6.58 -10.97
CA PRO A 122 -3.73 5.97 -9.74
C PRO A 122 -5.16 5.44 -9.86
N VAL A 123 -5.43 4.33 -9.17
CA VAL A 123 -6.74 3.73 -8.98
C VAL A 123 -6.94 3.52 -7.50
N TYR A 124 -8.08 3.95 -6.99
CA TYR A 124 -8.44 3.87 -5.58
C TYR A 124 -9.55 2.84 -5.43
N PHE A 125 -9.17 1.64 -5.07
CA PHE A 125 -10.11 0.55 -4.77
C PHE A 125 -10.73 0.77 -3.38
N ASP A 126 -11.93 0.26 -3.19
CA ASP A 126 -12.61 0.27 -1.90
C ASP A 126 -12.94 -1.14 -1.40
N LYS A 127 -13.66 -1.23 -0.27
CA LYS A 127 -13.99 -2.51 0.34
C LYS A 127 -14.89 -3.41 -0.53
N THR A 128 -15.61 -2.84 -1.50
CA THR A 128 -16.46 -3.61 -2.42
C THR A 128 -15.67 -4.28 -3.55
N ASP A 129 -14.42 -3.87 -3.76
CA ASP A 129 -13.49 -4.48 -4.72
C ASP A 129 -12.76 -5.72 -4.16
N MET A 130 -13.05 -6.11 -2.93
CA MET A 130 -12.53 -7.32 -2.30
C MET A 130 -13.66 -8.11 -1.63
N CYS A 131 -13.40 -9.34 -1.28
CA CYS A 131 -14.31 -10.19 -0.49
C CYS A 131 -13.47 -11.18 0.32
N GLN A 132 -14.12 -11.96 1.18
CA GLN A 132 -13.43 -12.99 1.96
C GLN A 132 -12.61 -13.89 1.03
N ASP A 133 -11.34 -14.08 1.37
CA ASP A 133 -10.35 -14.88 0.63
C ASP A 133 -9.96 -14.35 -0.76
N ASN A 134 -10.40 -13.14 -1.11
CA ASN A 134 -9.99 -12.45 -2.32
C ASN A 134 -9.49 -11.04 -2.02
N TYR A 135 -8.21 -10.92 -1.71
CA TYR A 135 -7.52 -9.67 -1.39
C TYR A 135 -6.68 -9.15 -2.57
N SER A 136 -7.24 -9.25 -3.79
CA SER A 136 -6.57 -8.89 -5.04
C SER A 136 -6.14 -7.43 -5.10
N ILE A 137 -6.90 -6.51 -4.50
CA ILE A 137 -6.55 -5.09 -4.45
C ILE A 137 -5.28 -4.83 -3.62
N MET A 138 -5.09 -5.56 -2.52
CA MET A 138 -3.88 -5.47 -1.70
C MET A 138 -2.68 -6.05 -2.44
N LYS A 139 -2.86 -7.18 -3.16
CA LYS A 139 -1.83 -7.75 -4.04
C LYS A 139 -1.40 -6.74 -5.11
N ALA A 140 -2.35 -6.06 -5.74
CA ALA A 140 -2.09 -5.03 -6.74
C ALA A 140 -1.33 -3.83 -6.15
N SER A 141 -1.78 -3.33 -4.99
CA SER A 141 -1.17 -2.20 -4.28
C SER A 141 0.29 -2.46 -3.88
N CYS A 142 0.67 -3.72 -3.67
CA CYS A 142 2.02 -4.12 -3.24
C CYS A 142 2.93 -4.61 -4.37
N CYS A 143 2.48 -4.63 -5.63
CA CYS A 143 3.27 -5.10 -6.76
C CYS A 143 4.30 -4.07 -7.23
N ILE A 144 5.50 -4.10 -6.64
CA ILE A 144 6.60 -3.19 -6.98
C ILE A 144 7.14 -3.53 -8.38
N PRO A 145 7.24 -2.54 -9.30
CA PRO A 145 7.81 -2.75 -10.63
C PRO A 145 9.21 -3.37 -10.58
N LEU A 146 9.50 -4.27 -11.50
CA LEU A 146 10.72 -5.09 -11.65
C LEU A 146 10.96 -6.13 -10.55
N VAL A 147 10.41 -5.93 -9.36
CA VAL A 147 10.47 -6.91 -8.26
C VAL A 147 9.34 -7.92 -8.39
N CYS A 148 8.17 -7.44 -8.87
CA CYS A 148 7.00 -8.25 -9.15
C CYS A 148 6.52 -8.07 -10.59
N LYS A 149 5.89 -9.11 -11.16
CA LYS A 149 5.01 -8.94 -12.32
C LYS A 149 3.80 -8.09 -11.90
N PRO A 150 3.20 -7.28 -12.80
CA PRO A 150 1.99 -6.56 -12.46
C PRO A 150 0.87 -7.55 -12.11
N TYR A 151 0.16 -7.27 -11.03
CA TYR A 151 -0.99 -8.07 -10.64
C TYR A 151 -2.19 -7.74 -11.52
N ARG A 152 -2.97 -8.76 -11.94
CA ARG A 152 -4.13 -8.52 -12.81
C ARG A 152 -5.43 -8.66 -12.05
N ILE A 153 -6.25 -7.60 -12.12
CA ILE A 153 -7.63 -7.62 -11.63
C ILE A 153 -8.54 -7.44 -12.85
N LYS A 154 -9.43 -8.40 -13.08
CA LYS A 154 -10.35 -8.38 -14.27
C LYS A 154 -9.59 -8.11 -15.58
N GLY A 155 -8.42 -8.70 -15.76
CA GLY A 155 -7.57 -8.55 -16.94
C GLY A 155 -6.70 -7.29 -17.00
N VAL A 156 -6.97 -6.28 -16.20
CA VAL A 156 -6.19 -5.03 -16.14
C VAL A 156 -4.96 -5.23 -15.27
N PRO A 157 -3.74 -4.90 -15.75
CA PRO A 157 -2.52 -5.02 -14.96
C PRO A 157 -2.33 -3.80 -14.04
N TYR A 158 -1.91 -4.06 -12.79
CA TYR A 158 -1.64 -3.04 -11.78
C TYR A 158 -0.25 -3.21 -11.18
N TYR A 159 0.33 -2.08 -10.81
CA TYR A 159 1.53 -1.97 -9.98
C TYR A 159 1.23 -1.25 -8.66
N ASP A 160 2.24 -1.23 -7.79
CA ASP A 160 2.23 -0.55 -6.48
C ASP A 160 1.71 0.89 -6.60
N GLY A 161 0.81 1.28 -5.68
CA GLY A 161 0.20 2.60 -5.65
C GLY A 161 1.21 3.73 -5.47
N GLY A 162 2.31 3.46 -4.78
CA GLY A 162 3.40 4.43 -4.60
C GLY A 162 4.14 4.83 -5.87
N LEU A 163 3.76 4.26 -7.03
CA LEU A 163 4.25 4.69 -8.32
C LEU A 163 3.57 5.97 -8.80
N SER A 164 2.24 6.05 -8.70
CA SER A 164 1.42 7.17 -9.20
C SER A 164 0.94 8.11 -8.11
N ASP A 165 0.60 7.60 -6.91
CA ASP A 165 0.18 8.41 -5.77
C ASP A 165 0.78 7.87 -4.46
N PRO A 166 2.03 8.27 -4.14
CA PRO A 166 2.76 7.75 -2.99
C PRO A 166 2.29 8.29 -1.63
N VAL A 167 1.58 9.42 -1.61
CA VAL A 167 1.08 10.08 -0.39
C VAL A 167 -0.29 10.68 -0.69
N PRO A 168 -1.38 9.89 -0.70
CA PRO A 168 -2.69 10.26 -1.23
C PRO A 168 -3.50 11.18 -0.29
N VAL A 169 -2.89 12.25 0.19
CA VAL A 169 -3.56 13.26 1.05
C VAL A 169 -4.64 14.00 0.26
N GLN A 170 -4.31 14.41 -0.99
CA GLN A 170 -5.29 15.12 -1.81
C GLN A 170 -6.53 14.28 -2.05
N LYS A 171 -6.37 12.97 -2.30
CA LYS A 171 -7.51 12.06 -2.45
C LYS A 171 -8.37 12.00 -1.18
N ALA A 172 -7.77 11.96 0.00
CA ALA A 172 -8.51 11.96 1.25
C ALA A 172 -9.30 13.28 1.45
N LEU A 173 -8.71 14.42 1.08
CA LEU A 173 -9.41 15.73 1.10
C LEU A 173 -10.54 15.78 0.08
N ASP A 174 -10.31 15.31 -1.14
CA ASP A 174 -11.32 15.25 -2.21
C ASP A 174 -12.50 14.33 -1.85
N ASP A 175 -12.25 13.27 -1.06
CA ASP A 175 -13.27 12.38 -0.54
C ASP A 175 -14.00 12.95 0.71
N GLY A 176 -13.66 14.17 1.15
CA GLY A 176 -14.37 14.91 2.19
C GLY A 176 -13.76 14.84 3.59
N CYS A 177 -12.50 14.47 3.73
CA CYS A 177 -11.80 14.58 5.00
C CYS A 177 -11.44 16.04 5.31
N ASP A 178 -11.75 16.50 6.53
CA ASP A 178 -11.38 17.84 7.02
C ASP A 178 -10.01 17.82 7.74
N LYS A 179 -9.65 16.65 8.27
CA LYS A 179 -8.39 16.39 8.95
C LYS A 179 -7.81 15.09 8.44
N VAL A 180 -6.50 15.10 8.17
CA VAL A 180 -5.79 13.90 7.69
C VAL A 180 -4.53 13.68 8.49
N VAL A 181 -4.44 12.52 9.14
CA VAL A 181 -3.20 12.03 9.75
C VAL A 181 -2.41 11.27 8.70
N VAL A 182 -1.11 11.53 8.58
CA VAL A 182 -0.24 10.87 7.60
C VAL A 182 0.85 10.09 8.30
N ILE A 183 0.88 8.79 8.09
CA ILE A 183 1.96 7.91 8.57
C ILE A 183 3.03 7.86 7.49
N LEU A 184 4.14 8.55 7.72
CA LEU A 184 5.33 8.50 6.88
C LEU A 184 6.32 7.49 7.44
N THR A 185 6.80 6.57 6.60
CA THR A 185 7.80 5.56 6.97
C THR A 185 9.24 6.00 6.66
N LYS A 186 9.43 7.28 6.43
CA LYS A 186 10.70 7.99 6.30
C LYS A 186 10.58 9.35 7.00
N PRO A 187 11.70 9.93 7.48
CA PRO A 187 11.70 11.29 7.98
C PRO A 187 11.10 12.27 6.97
N ILE A 188 10.38 13.28 7.45
CA ILE A 188 9.66 14.25 6.61
C ILE A 188 10.60 15.07 5.71
N ASP A 189 11.82 15.28 6.14
CA ASP A 189 12.89 15.98 5.43
C ASP A 189 13.59 15.12 4.36
N THR A 190 13.17 13.84 4.21
CA THR A 190 13.75 12.94 3.23
C THR A 190 13.35 13.33 1.82
N ILE A 191 14.27 13.97 1.09
CA ILE A 191 14.10 14.28 -0.34
C ILE A 191 14.49 13.07 -1.19
N ARG A 192 13.60 12.65 -2.09
CA ARG A 192 13.90 11.64 -3.10
C ARG A 192 14.66 12.26 -4.28
N VAL A 193 15.56 11.49 -4.88
CA VAL A 193 16.37 11.92 -6.03
C VAL A 193 16.12 11.00 -7.24
N ALA A 194 16.13 11.56 -8.43
CA ALA A 194 15.85 10.88 -9.71
C ALA A 194 16.76 9.66 -9.99
N LYS A 195 18.03 9.75 -9.59
CA LYS A 195 19.07 8.78 -9.99
C LYS A 195 18.75 7.33 -9.64
N LYS A 196 18.04 7.09 -8.53
CA LYS A 196 17.71 5.72 -8.06
C LYS A 196 16.70 4.99 -8.94
N ASP A 197 15.79 5.70 -9.57
CA ASP A 197 14.70 5.13 -10.36
C ASP A 197 14.99 5.13 -11.87
N ALA A 198 16.09 5.72 -12.33
CA ALA A 198 16.38 5.92 -13.76
C ALA A 198 16.49 4.60 -14.56
N PHE A 199 17.27 3.64 -14.06
CA PHE A 199 17.42 2.34 -14.72
C PHE A 199 16.12 1.51 -14.67
N PRO A 200 15.47 1.31 -13.49
CA PRO A 200 14.17 0.68 -13.42
C PRO A 200 13.12 1.28 -14.34
N ALA A 201 13.04 2.60 -14.40
CA ALA A 201 12.11 3.32 -15.28
C ALA A 201 12.34 3.01 -16.76
N ARG A 202 13.61 2.96 -17.20
CA ARG A 202 13.97 2.63 -18.59
C ARG A 202 13.54 1.21 -18.96
N VAL A 203 13.70 0.26 -18.06
CA VAL A 203 13.27 -1.14 -18.28
C VAL A 203 11.76 -1.23 -18.33
N LEU A 204 11.07 -0.63 -17.37
CA LEU A 204 9.61 -0.64 -17.28
C LEU A 204 8.97 0.01 -18.52
N LYS A 205 9.55 1.10 -19.04
CA LYS A 205 9.05 1.86 -20.18
C LYS A 205 8.95 1.02 -21.46
N ARG A 206 9.72 -0.05 -21.59
CA ARG A 206 9.66 -0.95 -22.77
C ARG A 206 8.31 -1.65 -22.89
N LYS A 207 7.67 -1.99 -21.78
CA LYS A 207 6.41 -2.73 -21.75
C LYS A 207 5.22 -1.85 -21.32
N TYR A 208 5.46 -0.92 -20.42
CA TYR A 208 4.48 0.01 -19.87
C TYR A 208 5.04 1.43 -19.90
N PRO A 209 4.94 2.13 -21.06
CA PRO A 209 5.58 3.44 -21.27
C PRO A 209 5.17 4.47 -20.22
N LYS A 210 3.88 4.57 -19.91
CA LYS A 210 3.35 5.53 -18.94
C LYS A 210 3.84 5.25 -17.51
N SER A 211 3.73 4.02 -17.04
CA SER A 211 4.27 3.64 -15.73
C SER A 211 5.80 3.82 -15.65
N GLY A 212 6.52 3.66 -16.76
CA GLY A 212 7.95 3.96 -16.81
C GLY A 212 8.24 5.46 -16.70
N GLU A 213 7.39 6.32 -17.27
CA GLU A 213 7.47 7.78 -17.11
C GLU A 213 7.20 8.18 -15.65
N ASP A 214 6.15 7.61 -15.04
CA ASP A 214 5.81 7.86 -13.64
C ASP A 214 6.93 7.43 -12.69
N LEU A 215 7.53 6.25 -12.94
CA LEU A 215 8.66 5.79 -12.14
C LEU A 215 9.86 6.73 -12.25
N ALA A 216 10.15 7.27 -13.44
CA ALA A 216 11.21 8.26 -13.63
C ALA A 216 10.94 9.57 -12.90
N CYS A 217 9.66 9.95 -12.75
CA CYS A 217 9.22 11.20 -12.13
C CYS A 217 8.76 11.02 -10.66
N ARG A 218 8.69 9.79 -10.14
CA ARG A 218 8.18 9.47 -8.79
C ARG A 218 8.81 10.30 -7.68
N TYR A 219 10.07 10.68 -7.82
CA TYR A 219 10.74 11.55 -6.85
C TYR A 219 10.08 12.93 -6.77
N LYS A 220 9.64 13.51 -7.91
CA LYS A 220 8.92 14.79 -7.93
C LYS A 220 7.57 14.67 -7.26
N THR A 221 6.79 13.65 -7.63
CA THR A 221 5.47 13.39 -7.05
C THR A 221 5.56 13.24 -5.54
N TYR A 222 6.48 12.40 -5.05
CA TYR A 222 6.70 12.22 -3.61
C TYR A 222 7.10 13.52 -2.90
N ASN A 223 8.09 14.25 -3.44
CA ASN A 223 8.57 15.49 -2.81
C ASN A 223 7.50 16.58 -2.80
N ASN A 224 6.69 16.67 -3.87
CA ASN A 224 5.58 17.64 -3.92
C ASN A 224 4.50 17.29 -2.89
N CYS A 225 4.14 15.99 -2.71
CA CYS A 225 3.17 15.60 -1.71
C CYS A 225 3.60 16.02 -0.29
N LEU A 226 4.90 15.96 0.02
CA LEU A 226 5.42 16.38 1.33
C LEU A 226 5.25 17.89 1.59
N LEU A 227 5.22 18.73 0.55
CA LEU A 227 4.97 20.17 0.71
C LEU A 227 3.56 20.46 1.25
N TYR A 228 2.58 19.63 0.90
CA TYR A 228 1.20 19.77 1.38
C TYR A 228 1.00 19.18 2.79
N THR A 229 1.94 18.35 3.26
CA THR A 229 1.88 17.71 4.60
C THR A 229 2.74 18.44 5.63
N SER A 230 3.54 19.44 5.21
CA SER A 230 4.31 20.26 6.15
C SER A 230 3.37 21.19 6.91
N PRO A 231 3.52 21.32 8.25
CA PRO A 231 2.76 22.31 9.01
C PRO A 231 3.01 23.71 8.43
N SER A 232 1.94 24.50 8.31
CA SER A 232 2.06 25.90 7.87
C SER A 232 2.95 26.66 8.86
N PRO A 233 3.87 27.53 8.40
CA PRO A 233 4.66 28.36 9.31
C PRO A 233 3.84 29.39 10.11
N ARG A 234 2.51 29.33 10.05
CA ARG A 234 1.58 30.30 10.66
C ARG A 234 0.71 29.74 11.78
N ASP A 235 0.93 28.49 12.20
CA ASP A 235 0.19 27.91 13.33
C ASP A 235 1.09 27.81 14.56
#